data_f15da897eeb2769fcd3e2f2d1e303a1d
#
_entry.id   f15da897eeb2769fcd3e2f2d1e303a1d
#
_cell.length_a   1.000
_cell.length_b   1.000
_cell.length_c   1.000
_cell.angle_alpha   90.00
_cell.angle_beta   90.00
_cell.angle_gamma   90.00
#
_symmetry.space_group_name_H-M   'P 1'
#
loop_
_entity.id
_entity.type
_entity.pdbx_description
1 polymer ?
#
loop_
_entity_poly.entity_id
_entity_poly.type
_entity_poly.pdbx_seq_one_letter_code
_entity_poly.pdbx_strand_id
1 'polypeptide(L)'
;MKRLVLLLACATLTVGACSGGSHDAGRAGGGTGRPTDVERATTGIGAAGRRTVVVTPPRAREVLGDLRVPALHHRTAIVLVHGGGGFLGDRGEVHAWQDFYARSGYITLSADYFIFNDDTPPPVYPQPESDVKAAVQYVRRNADELGVDAERIVVQGFSAGARIGAQLLVGPDDPALAGPTRWPSPTDRIAGLIGFYGYYSGYQFQPDRYYGGRAASKDPEVRARWDAANSDARAATATGPVLLFHGDIDPMPLSQSTGFVDALRTAGHDAELEVMPGANHGFDINNGKLTPVGRLSGQRVLKWLEEHFA
;
A
#
# COMPACT_ATOMS: atom_id res chain seq x y z
N MET A 1 -36.20 -4.57 3.63
CA MET A 1 -35.00 -5.43 3.68
C MET A 1 -33.94 -4.68 4.48
N LYS A 2 -33.62 -5.17 5.67
CA LYS A 2 -32.73 -4.52 6.64
C LYS A 2 -31.31 -4.69 6.14
N ARG A 3 -30.61 -3.57 5.88
CA ARG A 3 -29.17 -3.57 5.56
C ARG A 3 -28.41 -3.87 6.83
N LEU A 4 -27.65 -4.96 6.81
CA LEU A 4 -26.72 -5.32 7.87
C LEU A 4 -25.45 -4.49 7.66
N VAL A 5 -25.27 -3.45 8.44
CA VAL A 5 -24.02 -2.70 8.53
C VAL A 5 -23.14 -3.50 9.49
N LEU A 6 -22.12 -4.15 8.95
CA LEU A 6 -21.13 -4.86 9.75
C LEU A 6 -20.18 -3.83 10.36
N LEU A 7 -20.47 -3.42 11.60
CA LEU A 7 -19.54 -2.66 12.43
C LEU A 7 -18.46 -3.60 12.94
N LEU A 8 -17.25 -3.50 12.42
CA LEU A 8 -16.07 -4.08 13.04
C LEU A 8 -15.80 -3.31 14.34
N ALA A 9 -16.12 -3.90 15.48
CA ALA A 9 -15.79 -3.36 16.78
C ALA A 9 -14.30 -3.59 17.07
N CYS A 10 -13.48 -2.56 16.96
CA CYS A 10 -12.16 -2.53 17.57
C CYS A 10 -12.33 -2.25 19.07
N ALA A 11 -11.89 -3.18 19.92
CA ALA A 11 -11.83 -3.01 21.35
C ALA A 11 -10.74 -1.97 21.70
N THR A 12 -11.15 -0.80 22.18
CA THR A 12 -10.26 0.21 22.72
C THR A 12 -9.92 -0.14 24.18
N LEU A 13 -8.65 -0.46 24.43
CA LEU A 13 -8.08 -0.45 25.76
C LEU A 13 -7.55 0.96 26.06
N THR A 14 -8.19 1.65 26.97
CA THR A 14 -7.74 2.91 27.55
C THR A 14 -6.59 2.68 28.52
N VAL A 15 -5.44 3.32 28.29
CA VAL A 15 -4.39 3.47 29.28
C VAL A 15 -4.23 4.95 29.59
N GLY A 16 -4.24 5.23 30.89
CA GLY A 16 -4.34 6.54 31.50
C GLY A 16 -3.13 7.47 31.26
N ALA A 17 -3.45 8.73 31.35
CA ALA A 17 -2.55 9.87 31.35
C ALA A 17 -1.73 9.97 32.64
N CYS A 18 -0.47 10.38 32.53
CA CYS A 18 0.26 11.10 33.58
C CYS A 18 0.96 12.31 32.99
N SER A 19 0.72 13.39 33.66
CA SER A 19 1.08 14.77 33.44
C SER A 19 2.55 15.12 33.73
N GLY A 20 3.03 16.18 33.05
CA GLY A 20 3.84 17.19 33.74
C GLY A 20 5.21 17.50 33.15
N GLY A 21 5.43 18.76 32.74
CA GLY A 21 6.77 19.33 32.62
C GLY A 21 6.93 20.39 31.54
N SER A 22 6.57 21.62 31.89
CA SER A 22 6.92 22.85 31.15
C SER A 22 8.41 23.19 31.34
N HIS A 23 9.12 23.61 30.29
CA HIS A 23 10.17 24.63 30.37
C HIS A 23 10.48 25.30 29.02
N ASP A 24 10.58 26.46 29.08
CA ASP A 24 10.76 27.77 28.53
C ASP A 24 11.66 27.95 27.29
N ALA A 25 11.44 29.08 26.69
CA ALA A 25 11.89 29.63 25.44
C ALA A 25 13.41 29.88 25.32
N GLY A 26 13.95 29.65 24.14
CA GLY A 26 15.21 30.19 23.67
C GLY A 26 15.12 30.55 22.17
N ARG A 27 14.95 31.88 21.93
CA ARG A 27 14.87 32.52 20.62
C ARG A 27 16.27 32.83 20.09
N ALA A 28 16.67 32.28 18.95
CA ALA A 28 17.73 32.87 18.11
C ALA A 28 17.43 32.63 16.63
N GLY A 29 17.56 33.69 15.89
CA GLY A 29 17.03 33.84 14.54
C GLY A 29 17.95 33.41 13.41
N GLY A 30 17.35 33.35 12.20
CA GLY A 30 17.97 33.71 10.94
C GLY A 30 18.47 32.55 10.10
N GLY A 31 17.73 32.24 9.05
CA GLY A 31 18.21 31.41 7.94
C GLY A 31 17.05 30.71 7.22
N THR A 32 16.30 31.47 6.41
CA THR A 32 15.18 30.93 5.63
C THR A 32 15.69 30.42 4.28
N GLY A 33 16.31 29.25 4.28
CA GLY A 33 16.48 28.44 3.09
C GLY A 33 15.83 27.08 3.36
N ARG A 34 14.70 26.82 2.71
CA ARG A 34 14.11 25.46 2.72
C ARG A 34 15.09 24.56 1.97
N PRO A 35 15.61 23.46 2.56
CA PRO A 35 16.47 22.53 1.84
C PRO A 35 15.79 22.03 0.57
N THR A 36 16.54 21.89 -0.51
CA THR A 36 16.07 21.28 -1.75
C THR A 36 15.74 19.81 -1.50
N ASP A 37 14.84 19.22 -2.29
CA ASP A 37 14.40 17.82 -2.10
C ASP A 37 15.58 16.82 -2.18
N VAL A 38 16.64 17.17 -2.90
CA VAL A 38 17.91 16.41 -2.97
C VAL A 38 18.69 16.51 -1.65
N GLU A 39 18.72 17.68 -0.99
CA GLU A 39 19.39 17.85 0.32
C GLU A 39 18.65 17.16 1.45
N ARG A 40 17.31 16.99 1.35
CA ARG A 40 16.53 16.19 2.31
C ARG A 40 16.74 14.70 2.14
N ALA A 41 17.05 14.24 0.93
CA ALA A 41 17.32 12.83 0.62
C ALA A 41 18.74 12.39 1.05
N THR A 42 19.74 13.27 0.94
CA THR A 42 21.15 12.93 1.16
C THR A 42 21.64 13.00 2.61
N THR A 43 20.91 13.66 3.51
CA THR A 43 21.28 13.70 4.93
C THR A 43 20.77 12.45 5.66
N GLY A 44 21.44 11.31 5.51
CA GLY A 44 21.16 10.16 6.37
C GLY A 44 21.32 8.74 5.82
N ILE A 45 22.03 8.51 4.73
CA ILE A 45 22.34 7.13 4.26
C ILE A 45 23.46 6.51 5.13
N GLY A 46 23.44 6.70 6.42
CA GLY A 46 24.53 6.25 7.30
C GLY A 46 24.15 5.31 8.42
N ALA A 47 22.88 4.94 8.59
CA ALA A 47 22.47 4.02 9.64
C ALA A 47 21.29 3.16 9.17
N ALA A 48 21.28 1.89 9.53
CA ALA A 48 20.20 0.92 9.30
C ALA A 48 18.84 1.30 9.97
N GLY A 49 18.52 2.60 10.00
CA GLY A 49 17.32 3.19 10.60
C GLY A 49 16.22 3.41 9.59
N ARG A 50 15.02 3.62 10.13
CA ARG A 50 13.87 4.09 9.38
C ARG A 50 13.91 5.62 9.32
N ARG A 51 13.67 6.22 8.15
CA ARG A 51 13.54 7.67 7.98
C ARG A 51 12.25 8.04 7.29
N THR A 52 11.61 9.10 7.73
CA THR A 52 10.41 9.64 7.08
C THR A 52 10.80 10.52 5.90
N VAL A 53 10.14 10.34 4.77
CA VAL A 53 10.32 11.08 3.53
C VAL A 53 8.98 11.57 3.00
N VAL A 54 8.98 12.66 2.21
CA VAL A 54 7.81 13.08 1.43
C VAL A 54 7.87 12.37 0.07
N VAL A 55 6.85 11.57 -0.23
CA VAL A 55 6.82 10.74 -1.45
C VAL A 55 6.16 11.44 -2.64
N THR A 56 5.42 12.54 -2.42
CA THR A 56 4.72 13.29 -3.46
C THR A 56 5.57 14.43 -4.03
N PRO A 57 5.28 14.86 -5.29
CA PRO A 57 5.99 15.98 -5.90
C PRO A 57 5.74 17.31 -5.15
N PRO A 58 6.67 18.26 -5.28
CA PRO A 58 6.48 19.61 -4.76
C PRO A 58 5.17 20.23 -5.28
N ARG A 59 4.44 20.92 -4.39
CA ARG A 59 3.12 21.55 -4.65
C ARG A 59 1.94 20.58 -4.71
N ALA A 60 2.14 19.27 -4.68
CA ALA A 60 1.07 18.31 -4.42
C ALA A 60 0.76 18.26 -2.92
N ARG A 61 -0.35 17.61 -2.55
CA ARG A 61 -0.61 17.27 -1.15
C ARG A 61 0.53 16.40 -0.62
N GLU A 62 1.08 16.76 0.52
CA GLU A 62 2.15 16.00 1.15
C GLU A 62 1.64 14.60 1.57
N VAL A 63 2.35 13.57 1.11
CA VAL A 63 2.17 12.19 1.53
C VAL A 63 3.49 11.70 2.10
N LEU A 64 3.45 11.16 3.32
CA LEU A 64 4.63 10.68 4.00
C LEU A 64 4.86 9.19 3.75
N GLY A 65 6.11 8.80 3.71
CA GLY A 65 6.54 7.42 3.70
C GLY A 65 7.71 7.20 4.66
N ASP A 66 7.80 6.02 5.26
CA ASP A 66 8.94 5.62 6.08
C ASP A 66 9.84 4.69 5.27
N LEU A 67 10.98 5.21 4.84
CA LEU A 67 11.99 4.51 4.08
C LEU A 67 12.96 3.78 5.00
N ARG A 68 13.26 2.52 4.70
CA ARG A 68 14.26 1.72 5.40
C ARG A 68 15.23 1.09 4.40
N VAL A 69 16.52 1.40 4.55
CA VAL A 69 17.60 0.92 3.68
C VAL A 69 18.58 0.12 4.53
N PRO A 70 18.65 -1.22 4.37
CA PRO A 70 19.67 -2.05 5.00
C PRO A 70 21.07 -1.72 4.46
N ALA A 71 22.14 -1.99 5.25
CA ALA A 71 23.51 -1.73 4.84
C ALA A 71 23.96 -2.57 3.62
N LEU A 72 23.47 -3.79 3.53
CA LEU A 72 23.59 -4.67 2.36
C LEU A 72 22.18 -5.05 1.93
N HIS A 73 21.89 -4.91 0.64
CA HIS A 73 20.52 -5.14 0.16
C HIS A 73 20.47 -5.69 -1.25
N HIS A 74 19.33 -6.33 -1.53
CA HIS A 74 18.91 -6.74 -2.88
C HIS A 74 18.61 -5.51 -3.73
N ARG A 75 18.61 -5.69 -5.05
CA ARG A 75 18.23 -4.62 -5.98
C ARG A 75 16.72 -4.46 -6.12
N THR A 76 15.93 -5.26 -5.43
CA THR A 76 14.46 -5.20 -5.39
C THR A 76 14.00 -4.37 -4.20
N ALA A 77 13.08 -3.43 -4.43
CA ALA A 77 12.43 -2.64 -3.39
C ALA A 77 10.98 -3.08 -3.17
N ILE A 78 10.48 -2.93 -1.95
CA ILE A 78 9.11 -3.27 -1.59
C ILE A 78 8.40 -2.03 -1.04
N VAL A 79 7.31 -1.61 -1.69
CA VAL A 79 6.41 -0.57 -1.18
C VAL A 79 5.30 -1.26 -0.37
N LEU A 80 5.21 -0.93 0.91
CA LEU A 80 4.25 -1.49 1.86
C LEU A 80 3.04 -0.56 1.99
N VAL A 81 1.83 -1.10 1.83
CA VAL A 81 0.59 -0.34 1.82
C VAL A 81 -0.36 -0.90 2.88
N HIS A 82 -0.62 -0.12 3.93
CA HIS A 82 -1.42 -0.53 5.07
C HIS A 82 -2.91 -0.80 4.73
N GLY A 83 -3.62 -1.43 5.64
CA GLY A 83 -5.04 -1.72 5.55
C GLY A 83 -5.93 -0.55 6.01
N GLY A 84 -7.05 -0.87 6.66
CA GLY A 84 -7.95 0.11 7.27
C GLY A 84 -9.16 0.52 6.44
N GLY A 85 -9.51 -0.22 5.39
CA GLY A 85 -10.70 0.03 4.57
C GLY A 85 -10.69 1.33 3.77
N GLY A 86 -9.64 2.17 3.91
CA GLY A 86 -9.57 3.54 3.40
C GLY A 86 -10.06 4.59 4.39
N PHE A 87 -10.54 4.17 5.58
CA PHE A 87 -11.11 5.04 6.61
C PHE A 87 -10.17 5.29 7.78
N LEU A 88 -9.14 4.45 7.96
CA LEU A 88 -8.19 4.50 9.07
C LEU A 88 -6.87 3.82 8.69
N GLY A 89 -5.90 3.93 9.58
CA GLY A 89 -4.57 3.36 9.41
C GLY A 89 -3.53 4.40 9.01
N ASP A 90 -2.29 4.01 9.14
CA ASP A 90 -1.12 4.78 8.72
C ASP A 90 0.06 3.86 8.39
N ARG A 91 1.13 4.44 7.82
CA ARG A 91 2.36 3.75 7.43
C ARG A 91 3.05 2.99 8.57
N GLY A 92 2.78 3.37 9.83
CA GLY A 92 3.35 2.73 11.02
C GLY A 92 2.82 1.33 11.26
N GLU A 93 1.60 1.03 10.83
CA GLU A 93 0.96 -0.28 11.03
C GLU A 93 1.75 -1.44 10.42
N VAL A 94 2.53 -1.18 9.37
CA VAL A 94 3.31 -2.21 8.66
C VAL A 94 4.81 -2.19 8.99
N HIS A 95 5.23 -1.47 10.03
CA HIS A 95 6.63 -1.39 10.45
C HIS A 95 7.22 -2.76 10.84
N ALA A 96 6.41 -3.69 11.36
CA ALA A 96 6.87 -5.04 11.64
C ALA A 96 7.35 -5.78 10.37
N TRP A 97 6.72 -5.53 9.23
CA TRP A 97 7.17 -6.03 7.93
C TRP A 97 8.43 -5.34 7.45
N GLN A 98 8.56 -4.03 7.67
CA GLN A 98 9.83 -3.32 7.35
C GLN A 98 11.00 -3.92 8.14
N ASP A 99 10.78 -4.23 9.43
CA ASP A 99 11.79 -4.85 10.27
C ASP A 99 12.15 -6.28 9.83
N PHE A 100 11.16 -7.02 9.35
CA PHE A 100 11.35 -8.35 8.79
C PHE A 100 12.19 -8.27 7.51
N TYR A 101 11.80 -7.45 6.55
CA TYR A 101 12.49 -7.29 5.28
C TYR A 101 13.90 -6.72 5.41
N ALA A 102 14.12 -5.77 6.33
CA ALA A 102 15.45 -5.22 6.57
C ALA A 102 16.46 -6.28 7.04
N ARG A 103 16.01 -7.27 7.84
CA ARG A 103 16.86 -8.40 8.24
C ARG A 103 17.18 -9.34 7.07
N SER A 104 16.34 -9.35 6.06
CA SER A 104 16.51 -10.14 4.83
C SER A 104 17.14 -9.33 3.68
N GLY A 105 17.60 -8.10 3.95
CA GLY A 105 18.30 -7.29 2.96
C GLY A 105 17.39 -6.64 1.91
N TYR A 106 16.11 -6.42 2.17
CA TYR A 106 15.25 -5.69 1.24
C TYR A 106 15.05 -4.24 1.67
N ILE A 107 15.14 -3.33 0.71
CA ILE A 107 14.74 -1.94 0.88
C ILE A 107 13.23 -1.88 0.91
N THR A 108 12.68 -1.11 1.86
CA THR A 108 11.23 -0.95 1.99
C THR A 108 10.84 0.51 2.16
N LEU A 109 9.71 0.87 1.58
CA LEU A 109 9.02 2.14 1.81
C LEU A 109 7.59 1.83 2.27
N SER A 110 7.23 2.11 3.52
CA SER A 110 5.82 2.10 3.93
C SER A 110 5.23 3.48 3.69
N ALA A 111 4.07 3.56 3.03
CA ALA A 111 3.49 4.81 2.61
C ALA A 111 2.12 5.06 3.25
N ASP A 112 1.88 6.31 3.65
CA ASP A 112 0.54 6.80 3.88
C ASP A 112 -0.20 6.91 2.54
N TYR A 113 -1.52 6.93 2.60
CA TYR A 113 -2.38 7.32 1.50
C TYR A 113 -3.60 8.07 2.06
N PHE A 114 -4.38 8.68 1.19
CA PHE A 114 -5.53 9.49 1.59
C PHE A 114 -6.57 8.63 2.32
N ILE A 115 -6.83 9.00 3.58
CA ILE A 115 -7.88 8.42 4.40
C ILE A 115 -9.12 9.30 4.30
N PHE A 116 -10.26 8.72 3.96
CA PHE A 116 -11.50 9.46 3.79
C PHE A 116 -12.49 9.19 4.93
N ASN A 117 -13.38 10.13 5.16
CA ASN A 117 -14.45 10.06 6.15
C ASN A 117 -15.77 10.56 5.54
N ASP A 118 -16.81 10.66 6.35
CA ASP A 118 -18.13 11.09 5.87
C ASP A 118 -18.18 12.54 5.39
N ASP A 119 -17.27 13.39 5.83
CA ASP A 119 -17.17 14.80 5.40
C ASP A 119 -16.33 14.96 4.12
N THR A 120 -15.63 13.92 3.68
CA THR A 120 -14.81 13.98 2.46
C THR A 120 -15.70 14.12 1.22
N PRO A 121 -15.52 15.17 0.39
CA PRO A 121 -16.29 15.34 -0.83
C PRO A 121 -16.07 14.19 -1.83
N PRO A 122 -17.13 13.67 -2.48
CA PRO A 122 -16.98 12.68 -3.54
C PRO A 122 -16.57 13.33 -4.87
N PRO A 123 -15.92 12.60 -5.80
CA PRO A 123 -15.39 11.26 -5.60
C PRO A 123 -14.10 11.26 -4.79
N VAL A 124 -13.85 10.19 -4.03
CA VAL A 124 -12.57 9.96 -3.35
C VAL A 124 -11.56 9.31 -4.30
N TYR A 125 -12.04 8.34 -5.08
CA TYR A 125 -11.24 7.66 -6.11
C TYR A 125 -10.79 8.64 -7.20
N PRO A 126 -9.53 8.65 -7.63
CA PRO A 126 -8.45 7.71 -7.32
C PRO A 126 -7.41 8.27 -6.32
N GLN A 127 -7.80 9.09 -5.35
CA GLN A 127 -6.83 9.78 -4.49
C GLN A 127 -5.92 8.81 -3.71
N PRO A 128 -6.44 7.77 -3.01
CA PRO A 128 -5.57 6.80 -2.31
C PRO A 128 -4.64 6.05 -3.28
N GLU A 129 -5.14 5.68 -4.44
CA GLU A 129 -4.39 4.98 -5.48
C GLU A 129 -3.26 5.86 -6.03
N SER A 130 -3.55 7.14 -6.26
CA SER A 130 -2.56 8.12 -6.73
C SER A 130 -1.43 8.33 -5.71
N ASP A 131 -1.76 8.33 -4.42
CA ASP A 131 -0.77 8.48 -3.34
C ASP A 131 0.18 7.29 -3.27
N VAL A 132 -0.35 6.07 -3.37
CA VAL A 132 0.48 4.85 -3.41
C VAL A 132 1.31 4.80 -4.69
N LYS A 133 0.73 5.22 -5.82
CA LYS A 133 1.47 5.37 -7.08
C LYS A 133 2.65 6.36 -6.91
N ALA A 134 2.44 7.49 -6.23
CA ALA A 134 3.52 8.43 -5.94
C ALA A 134 4.64 7.80 -5.09
N ALA A 135 4.32 6.92 -4.15
CA ALA A 135 5.31 6.18 -3.37
C ALA A 135 6.15 5.22 -4.26
N VAL A 136 5.51 4.51 -5.18
CA VAL A 136 6.22 3.66 -6.18
C VAL A 136 7.13 4.53 -7.05
N GLN A 137 6.62 5.65 -7.55
CA GLN A 137 7.39 6.57 -8.39
C GLN A 137 8.55 7.24 -7.63
N TYR A 138 8.37 7.52 -6.34
CA TYR A 138 9.45 8.00 -5.47
C TYR A 138 10.61 7.01 -5.42
N VAL A 139 10.35 5.73 -5.18
CA VAL A 139 11.39 4.69 -5.20
C VAL A 139 12.06 4.62 -6.56
N ARG A 140 11.29 4.61 -7.65
CA ARG A 140 11.82 4.56 -9.03
C ARG A 140 12.73 5.74 -9.36
N ARG A 141 12.33 6.94 -9.00
CA ARG A 141 13.14 8.16 -9.24
C ARG A 141 14.43 8.21 -8.47
N ASN A 142 14.48 7.59 -7.30
CA ASN A 142 15.66 7.53 -6.44
C ASN A 142 16.37 6.17 -6.54
N ALA A 143 16.09 5.37 -7.58
CA ALA A 143 16.57 3.99 -7.69
C ALA A 143 18.09 3.89 -7.67
N ASP A 144 18.80 4.77 -8.39
CA ASP A 144 20.26 4.80 -8.40
C ASP A 144 20.83 5.13 -7.02
N GLU A 145 20.29 6.14 -6.33
CA GLU A 145 20.73 6.52 -4.99
C GLU A 145 20.44 5.42 -3.96
N LEU A 146 19.29 4.74 -4.10
CA LEU A 146 18.89 3.63 -3.25
C LEU A 146 19.62 2.33 -3.58
N GLY A 147 20.29 2.23 -4.72
CA GLY A 147 20.94 1.00 -5.18
C GLY A 147 19.97 -0.10 -5.61
N VAL A 148 18.74 0.26 -5.99
CA VAL A 148 17.71 -0.67 -6.49
C VAL A 148 17.60 -0.63 -8.01
N ASP A 149 16.94 -1.62 -8.57
CA ASP A 149 16.53 -1.62 -9.96
C ASP A 149 15.16 -0.93 -10.09
N ALA A 150 15.08 0.11 -10.90
CA ALA A 150 13.86 0.88 -11.12
C ALA A 150 12.68 0.03 -11.65
N GLU A 151 12.98 -1.10 -12.29
CA GLU A 151 11.99 -2.04 -12.78
C GLU A 151 11.64 -3.16 -11.78
N ARG A 152 12.33 -3.23 -10.63
CA ARG A 152 12.11 -4.24 -9.59
C ARG A 152 11.46 -3.64 -8.33
N ILE A 153 10.33 -2.98 -8.49
CA ILE A 153 9.55 -2.40 -7.39
C ILE A 153 8.27 -3.21 -7.21
N VAL A 154 8.21 -3.97 -6.12
CA VAL A 154 7.07 -4.81 -5.75
C VAL A 154 6.18 -4.04 -4.77
N VAL A 155 4.87 -4.18 -4.89
CA VAL A 155 3.92 -3.66 -3.90
C VAL A 155 3.44 -4.78 -3.01
N GLN A 156 3.53 -4.60 -1.69
CA GLN A 156 2.85 -5.46 -0.73
C GLN A 156 1.76 -4.68 -0.03
N GLY A 157 0.52 -5.14 -0.19
CA GLY A 157 -0.65 -4.50 0.38
C GLY A 157 -1.43 -5.39 1.34
N PHE A 158 -2.11 -4.75 2.30
CA PHE A 158 -2.91 -5.40 3.34
C PHE A 158 -4.35 -4.92 3.25
N SER A 159 -5.34 -5.82 3.11
CA SER A 159 -6.77 -5.46 3.03
C SER A 159 -7.02 -4.39 1.95
N ALA A 160 -7.41 -3.17 2.33
CA ALA A 160 -7.56 -2.05 1.41
C ALA A 160 -6.28 -1.73 0.63
N GLY A 161 -5.11 -1.87 1.25
CA GLY A 161 -3.82 -1.70 0.59
C GLY A 161 -3.56 -2.76 -0.48
N ALA A 162 -4.01 -4.00 -0.28
CA ALA A 162 -3.92 -5.05 -1.29
C ALA A 162 -4.80 -4.75 -2.51
N ARG A 163 -6.00 -4.19 -2.29
CA ARG A 163 -6.86 -3.68 -3.37
C ARG A 163 -6.15 -2.60 -4.18
N ILE A 164 -5.57 -1.60 -3.50
CA ILE A 164 -4.83 -0.53 -4.18
C ILE A 164 -3.67 -1.11 -5.01
N GLY A 165 -2.88 -2.00 -4.43
CA GLY A 165 -1.78 -2.67 -5.13
C GLY A 165 -2.25 -3.43 -6.37
N ALA A 166 -3.38 -4.13 -6.29
CA ALA A 166 -3.97 -4.84 -7.42
C ALA A 166 -4.38 -3.88 -8.56
N GLN A 167 -4.97 -2.73 -8.22
CA GLN A 167 -5.33 -1.73 -9.22
C GLN A 167 -4.10 -1.13 -9.92
N LEU A 168 -3.00 -0.92 -9.18
CA LEU A 168 -1.74 -0.48 -9.80
C LEU A 168 -1.15 -1.55 -10.71
N LEU A 169 -1.28 -2.83 -10.35
CA LEU A 169 -0.79 -3.95 -11.15
C LEU A 169 -1.51 -4.06 -12.50
N VAL A 170 -2.85 -3.93 -12.50
CA VAL A 170 -3.69 -4.12 -13.70
C VAL A 170 -4.00 -2.83 -14.46
N GLY A 171 -3.62 -1.68 -13.96
CA GLY A 171 -3.93 -0.39 -14.57
C GLY A 171 -2.78 0.62 -14.46
N PRO A 172 -1.54 0.25 -14.82
CA PRO A 172 -0.40 1.13 -14.59
C PRO A 172 -0.54 2.48 -15.30
N ASP A 173 -1.04 2.48 -16.53
CA ASP A 173 -1.15 3.66 -17.38
C ASP A 173 -2.60 4.15 -17.51
N ASP A 174 -3.51 3.69 -16.63
CA ASP A 174 -4.91 4.08 -16.68
C ASP A 174 -5.08 5.55 -16.28
N PRO A 175 -5.67 6.40 -17.16
CA PRO A 175 -5.97 7.79 -16.83
C PRO A 175 -6.86 7.94 -15.60
N ALA A 176 -7.74 6.98 -15.32
CA ALA A 176 -8.59 6.98 -14.12
C ALA A 176 -7.78 6.83 -12.82
N LEU A 177 -6.55 6.31 -12.89
CA LEU A 177 -5.60 6.20 -11.78
C LEU A 177 -4.59 7.36 -11.74
N ALA A 178 -4.69 8.32 -12.64
CA ALA A 178 -3.68 9.36 -12.80
C ALA A 178 -3.59 10.31 -11.60
N GLY A 179 -4.65 10.62 -10.87
CA GLY A 179 -4.69 11.42 -9.65
C GLY A 179 -3.71 12.61 -9.56
N PRO A 180 -3.88 13.48 -8.58
CA PRO A 180 -3.11 14.75 -8.51
C PRO A 180 -1.73 14.61 -7.86
N THR A 181 -1.40 13.51 -7.21
CA THR A 181 -0.18 13.35 -6.39
C THR A 181 0.96 12.62 -7.09
N ARG A 182 0.76 12.19 -8.34
CA ARG A 182 1.77 11.44 -9.09
C ARG A 182 2.93 12.32 -9.56
N TRP A 183 4.12 11.71 -9.63
CA TRP A 183 5.25 12.26 -10.34
C TRP A 183 5.13 12.03 -11.85
N PRO A 184 5.72 12.88 -12.70
CA PRO A 184 6.03 12.49 -14.05
C PRO A 184 6.94 11.25 -14.04
N SER A 185 6.52 10.19 -14.69
CA SER A 185 7.26 8.92 -14.73
C SER A 185 7.16 8.33 -16.14
N PRO A 186 8.22 7.68 -16.64
CA PRO A 186 8.17 6.97 -17.91
C PRO A 186 7.22 5.77 -17.86
N THR A 187 6.99 5.22 -16.68
CA THR A 187 6.05 4.12 -16.44
C THR A 187 5.50 4.18 -15.03
N ASP A 188 4.27 3.74 -14.86
CA ASP A 188 3.61 3.56 -13.56
C ASP A 188 3.53 2.07 -13.16
N ARG A 189 4.22 1.18 -13.88
CA ARG A 189 4.21 -0.27 -13.66
C ARG A 189 4.83 -0.63 -12.31
N ILE A 190 4.28 -1.67 -11.68
CA ILE A 190 4.92 -2.37 -10.56
C ILE A 190 5.40 -3.73 -11.04
N ALA A 191 6.49 -4.23 -10.47
CA ALA A 191 7.11 -5.49 -10.87
C ALA A 191 6.30 -6.72 -10.45
N GLY A 192 5.52 -6.61 -9.38
CA GLY A 192 4.68 -7.67 -8.86
C GLY A 192 3.85 -7.21 -7.66
N LEU A 193 2.91 -8.06 -7.24
CA LEU A 193 2.01 -7.82 -6.13
C LEU A 193 2.08 -8.93 -5.10
N ILE A 194 2.21 -8.55 -3.83
CA ILE A 194 1.99 -9.41 -2.67
C ILE A 194 0.74 -8.88 -1.95
N GLY A 195 -0.34 -9.65 -1.91
CA GLY A 195 -1.61 -9.22 -1.33
C GLY A 195 -2.02 -10.05 -0.12
N PHE A 196 -2.32 -9.39 0.99
CA PHE A 196 -2.82 -10.04 2.21
C PHE A 196 -4.29 -9.72 2.40
N TYR A 197 -5.13 -10.75 2.47
CA TYR A 197 -6.57 -10.67 2.77
C TYR A 197 -7.28 -9.50 2.07
N GLY A 198 -6.94 -9.29 0.79
CA GLY A 198 -7.48 -8.22 -0.04
C GLY A 198 -8.85 -8.52 -0.63
N TYR A 199 -9.40 -7.49 -1.26
CA TYR A 199 -10.58 -7.62 -2.11
C TYR A 199 -10.30 -6.96 -3.47
N TYR A 200 -10.74 -7.59 -4.55
CA TYR A 200 -10.23 -7.28 -5.88
C TYR A 200 -11.33 -6.93 -6.89
N SER A 201 -12.59 -7.30 -6.61
CA SER A 201 -13.72 -7.01 -7.49
C SER A 201 -14.33 -5.61 -7.32
N GLY A 202 -13.95 -4.83 -6.34
CA GLY A 202 -14.32 -3.41 -6.17
C GLY A 202 -15.79 -3.12 -5.80
N TYR A 203 -16.73 -3.88 -6.32
CA TYR A 203 -18.17 -3.56 -6.26
C TYR A 203 -18.85 -3.77 -4.90
N GLN A 204 -18.23 -4.43 -3.93
CA GLN A 204 -18.91 -4.87 -2.72
C GLN A 204 -18.50 -4.13 -1.45
N PHE A 205 -17.33 -3.53 -1.40
CA PHE A 205 -16.71 -3.09 -0.15
C PHE A 205 -16.49 -1.58 -0.04
N GLN A 206 -16.52 -0.85 -1.15
CA GLN A 206 -16.44 0.61 -1.09
C GLN A 206 -17.82 1.24 -1.23
N PRO A 207 -18.09 2.33 -0.48
CA PRO A 207 -19.36 3.03 -0.60
C PRO A 207 -19.49 3.72 -1.97
N ASP A 208 -20.73 3.85 -2.46
CA ASP A 208 -21.04 4.52 -3.73
C ASP A 208 -20.35 5.90 -3.86
N ARG A 209 -20.25 6.64 -2.76
CA ARG A 209 -19.61 7.97 -2.72
C ARG A 209 -18.11 7.94 -3.03
N TYR A 210 -17.43 6.81 -2.75
CA TYR A 210 -16.01 6.65 -3.08
C TYR A 210 -15.76 6.87 -4.57
N TYR A 211 -16.66 6.39 -5.40
CA TYR A 211 -16.59 6.51 -6.86
C TYR A 211 -17.39 7.69 -7.42
N GLY A 212 -18.04 8.49 -6.55
CA GLY A 212 -18.90 9.60 -6.94
C GLY A 212 -20.32 9.21 -7.34
N GLY A 213 -20.70 7.94 -7.15
CA GLY A 213 -22.03 7.43 -7.45
C GLY A 213 -22.09 5.92 -7.53
N ARG A 214 -23.26 5.37 -7.81
CA ARG A 214 -23.53 3.92 -7.85
C ARG A 214 -22.88 3.27 -9.06
N ALA A 215 -22.51 1.99 -8.95
CA ALA A 215 -21.98 1.18 -10.04
C ALA A 215 -22.90 1.13 -11.28
N ALA A 216 -24.24 1.14 -11.06
CA ALA A 216 -25.25 1.18 -12.11
C ALA A 216 -25.52 2.60 -12.67
N SER A 217 -24.67 3.59 -12.38
CA SER A 217 -24.81 4.97 -12.88
C SER A 217 -24.75 5.00 -14.40
N LYS A 218 -25.53 5.93 -15.01
CA LYS A 218 -25.43 6.25 -16.44
C LYS A 218 -24.32 7.27 -16.74
N ASP A 219 -23.78 7.92 -15.70
CA ASP A 219 -22.66 8.84 -15.82
C ASP A 219 -21.40 8.08 -16.23
N PRO A 220 -20.81 8.41 -17.40
CA PRO A 220 -19.64 7.69 -17.90
C PRO A 220 -18.41 7.82 -17.00
N GLU A 221 -18.23 8.96 -16.30
CA GLU A 221 -17.11 9.14 -15.39
C GLU A 221 -17.25 8.26 -14.13
N VAL A 222 -18.46 8.16 -13.57
CA VAL A 222 -18.74 7.27 -12.43
C VAL A 222 -18.47 5.81 -12.83
N ARG A 223 -18.95 5.40 -14.02
CA ARG A 223 -18.72 4.06 -14.53
C ARG A 223 -17.24 3.77 -14.75
N ALA A 224 -16.51 4.70 -15.37
CA ALA A 224 -15.07 4.54 -15.60
C ALA A 224 -14.30 4.33 -14.29
N ARG A 225 -14.69 5.02 -13.20
CA ARG A 225 -14.07 4.81 -11.87
C ARG A 225 -14.38 3.42 -11.31
N TRP A 226 -15.60 2.93 -11.45
CA TRP A 226 -15.97 1.58 -11.04
C TRP A 226 -15.23 0.51 -11.84
N ASP A 227 -15.16 0.67 -13.16
CA ASP A 227 -14.48 -0.26 -14.05
C ASP A 227 -12.97 -0.30 -13.77
N ALA A 228 -12.35 0.87 -13.55
CA ALA A 228 -10.94 0.97 -13.19
C ALA A 228 -10.62 0.32 -11.84
N ALA A 229 -11.57 0.32 -10.90
CA ALA A 229 -11.41 -0.28 -9.58
C ALA A 229 -11.63 -1.79 -9.54
N ASN A 230 -12.14 -2.39 -10.62
CA ASN A 230 -12.41 -3.82 -10.70
C ASN A 230 -11.19 -4.57 -11.26
N SER A 231 -10.30 -5.00 -10.37
CA SER A 231 -9.04 -5.66 -10.76
C SER A 231 -9.26 -7.00 -11.44
N ASP A 232 -10.29 -7.77 -11.05
CA ASP A 232 -10.62 -9.07 -11.66
C ASP A 232 -10.90 -8.93 -13.16
N ALA A 233 -11.73 -7.95 -13.53
CA ALA A 233 -12.12 -7.72 -14.93
C ALA A 233 -10.93 -7.20 -15.78
N ARG A 234 -9.87 -6.74 -15.14
CA ARG A 234 -8.68 -6.16 -15.78
C ARG A 234 -7.44 -7.05 -15.68
N ALA A 235 -7.60 -8.28 -15.21
CA ALA A 235 -6.49 -9.21 -15.00
C ALA A 235 -5.56 -9.37 -16.22
N ALA A 236 -6.12 -9.28 -17.45
CA ALA A 236 -5.34 -9.39 -18.69
C ALA A 236 -4.25 -8.30 -18.88
N THR A 237 -4.34 -7.18 -18.16
CA THR A 237 -3.37 -6.08 -18.24
C THR A 237 -2.37 -6.08 -17.10
N ALA A 238 -2.33 -7.12 -16.27
CA ALA A 238 -1.38 -7.25 -15.17
C ALA A 238 0.07 -7.16 -15.64
N THR A 239 0.92 -6.51 -14.85
CA THR A 239 2.29 -6.17 -15.24
C THR A 239 3.36 -7.08 -14.66
N GLY A 240 2.99 -7.99 -13.76
CA GLY A 240 3.93 -8.90 -13.09
C GLY A 240 3.24 -10.03 -12.33
N PRO A 241 4.02 -10.92 -11.71
CA PRO A 241 3.52 -12.03 -10.92
C PRO A 241 2.81 -11.58 -9.64
N VAL A 242 1.96 -12.46 -9.11
CA VAL A 242 1.12 -12.18 -7.94
C VAL A 242 1.21 -13.31 -6.92
N LEU A 243 1.41 -12.95 -5.65
CA LEU A 243 1.28 -13.85 -4.51
C LEU A 243 0.24 -13.31 -3.53
N LEU A 244 -0.82 -14.06 -3.29
CA LEU A 244 -1.88 -13.69 -2.36
C LEU A 244 -1.88 -14.59 -1.12
N PHE A 245 -2.27 -14.01 0.01
CA PHE A 245 -2.51 -14.71 1.28
C PHE A 245 -3.93 -14.41 1.76
N HIS A 246 -4.69 -15.43 2.15
CA HIS A 246 -6.04 -15.26 2.67
C HIS A 246 -6.33 -16.26 3.79
N GLY A 247 -6.96 -15.81 4.88
CA GLY A 247 -7.37 -16.69 5.97
C GLY A 247 -8.66 -17.45 5.62
N ASP A 248 -8.76 -18.73 5.98
CA ASP A 248 -9.95 -19.53 5.67
C ASP A 248 -11.16 -19.21 6.56
N ILE A 249 -10.95 -18.49 7.66
CA ILE A 249 -12.02 -17.98 8.54
C ILE A 249 -12.12 -16.44 8.51
N ASP A 250 -11.56 -15.80 7.49
CA ASP A 250 -11.65 -14.37 7.28
C ASP A 250 -13.09 -13.98 6.92
N PRO A 251 -13.72 -12.94 7.56
CA PRO A 251 -15.01 -12.43 7.15
C PRO A 251 -14.99 -11.80 5.75
N MET A 252 -13.82 -11.39 5.23
CA MET A 252 -13.65 -11.09 3.81
C MET A 252 -13.74 -12.41 3.03
N PRO A 253 -14.67 -12.55 2.07
CA PRO A 253 -14.84 -13.81 1.37
C PRO A 253 -13.58 -14.26 0.65
N LEU A 254 -13.15 -15.52 0.87
CA LEU A 254 -12.03 -16.13 0.17
C LEU A 254 -12.17 -16.05 -1.35
N SER A 255 -13.42 -15.99 -1.86
CA SER A 255 -13.71 -15.81 -3.28
C SER A 255 -13.14 -14.52 -3.89
N GLN A 256 -12.80 -13.52 -3.10
CA GLN A 256 -12.10 -12.33 -3.57
C GLN A 256 -10.70 -12.70 -4.07
N SER A 257 -9.96 -13.49 -3.31
CA SER A 257 -8.61 -13.92 -3.68
C SER A 257 -8.62 -15.03 -4.73
N THR A 258 -9.50 -16.05 -4.61
CA THR A 258 -9.59 -17.12 -5.60
C THR A 258 -10.02 -16.57 -6.97
N GLY A 259 -11.03 -15.69 -7.01
CA GLY A 259 -11.52 -15.09 -8.25
C GLY A 259 -10.45 -14.28 -8.97
N PHE A 260 -9.68 -13.47 -8.23
CA PHE A 260 -8.61 -12.67 -8.85
C PHE A 260 -7.46 -13.55 -9.37
N VAL A 261 -7.02 -14.56 -8.59
CA VAL A 261 -6.00 -15.52 -9.06
C VAL A 261 -6.47 -16.28 -10.29
N ASP A 262 -7.73 -16.74 -10.32
CA ASP A 262 -8.28 -17.47 -11.47
C ASP A 262 -8.37 -16.57 -12.72
N ALA A 263 -8.74 -15.30 -12.56
CA ALA A 263 -8.76 -14.33 -13.64
C ALA A 263 -7.35 -14.06 -14.19
N LEU A 264 -6.35 -13.90 -13.33
CA LEU A 264 -4.95 -13.71 -13.71
C LEU A 264 -4.40 -14.94 -14.45
N ARG A 265 -4.62 -16.15 -13.94
CA ARG A 265 -4.19 -17.40 -14.57
C ARG A 265 -4.87 -17.61 -15.93
N THR A 266 -6.16 -17.32 -16.02
CA THR A 266 -6.90 -17.38 -17.29
C THR A 266 -6.32 -16.42 -18.33
N ALA A 267 -5.81 -15.27 -17.89
CA ALA A 267 -5.13 -14.29 -18.72
C ALA A 267 -3.66 -14.65 -19.03
N GLY A 268 -3.13 -15.74 -18.49
CA GLY A 268 -1.77 -16.22 -18.71
C GLY A 268 -0.71 -15.63 -17.78
N HIS A 269 -1.13 -14.96 -16.69
CA HIS A 269 -0.21 -14.41 -15.68
C HIS A 269 0.10 -15.43 -14.59
N ASP A 270 1.32 -15.32 -14.04
CA ASP A 270 1.73 -16.08 -12.88
C ASP A 270 1.07 -15.52 -11.62
N ALA A 271 0.26 -16.34 -10.96
CA ALA A 271 -0.49 -15.95 -9.77
C ALA A 271 -0.65 -17.13 -8.81
N GLU A 272 -0.36 -16.88 -7.54
CA GLU A 272 -0.42 -17.87 -6.48
C GLU A 272 -1.31 -17.40 -5.33
N LEU A 273 -1.97 -18.36 -4.67
CA LEU A 273 -2.77 -18.12 -3.47
C LEU A 273 -2.38 -19.10 -2.38
N GLU A 274 -1.99 -18.57 -1.24
CA GLU A 274 -1.77 -19.29 0.01
C GLU A 274 -2.97 -19.09 0.93
N VAL A 275 -3.76 -20.15 1.13
CA VAL A 275 -4.85 -20.15 2.11
C VAL A 275 -4.30 -20.51 3.48
N MET A 276 -4.46 -19.62 4.46
CA MET A 276 -3.89 -19.74 5.79
C MET A 276 -4.91 -20.41 6.75
N PRO A 277 -4.71 -21.67 7.15
CA PRO A 277 -5.68 -22.39 7.97
C PRO A 277 -5.88 -21.76 9.35
N GLY A 278 -7.14 -21.58 9.76
CA GLY A 278 -7.53 -20.97 11.05
C GLY A 278 -7.20 -19.49 11.18
N ALA A 279 -6.78 -18.84 10.10
CA ALA A 279 -6.43 -17.43 10.12
C ALA A 279 -7.65 -16.53 9.81
N ASN A 280 -7.77 -15.45 10.57
CA ASN A 280 -8.77 -14.42 10.41
C ASN A 280 -8.20 -13.21 9.68
N HIS A 281 -9.00 -12.19 9.41
CA HIS A 281 -8.53 -10.91 8.85
C HIS A 281 -7.43 -10.27 9.71
N GLY A 282 -6.37 -9.77 9.10
CA GLY A 282 -5.25 -9.16 9.83
C GLY A 282 -4.38 -10.16 10.61
N PHE A 283 -4.30 -11.40 10.19
CA PHE A 283 -3.62 -12.50 10.90
C PHE A 283 -2.11 -12.32 11.06
N ASP A 284 -1.49 -11.45 10.30
CA ASP A 284 -0.04 -11.34 10.16
C ASP A 284 0.62 -10.45 11.20
N ILE A 285 -0.08 -9.45 11.74
CA ILE A 285 0.42 -8.53 12.76
C ILE A 285 -0.48 -8.54 14.00
N ASN A 286 0.14 -8.57 15.18
CA ASN A 286 -0.52 -8.34 16.46
C ASN A 286 0.39 -7.51 17.37
N ASN A 287 -0.16 -6.44 17.98
CA ASN A 287 0.57 -5.51 18.84
C ASN A 287 1.91 -5.03 18.22
N GLY A 288 1.88 -4.64 16.94
CA GLY A 288 3.05 -4.13 16.21
C GLY A 288 4.14 -5.16 15.94
N LYS A 289 3.86 -6.47 16.04
CA LYS A 289 4.80 -7.56 15.77
C LYS A 289 4.18 -8.59 14.82
N LEU A 290 5.02 -9.19 13.98
CA LEU A 290 4.57 -10.32 13.17
C LEU A 290 4.16 -11.50 14.08
N THR A 291 2.97 -12.02 13.82
CA THR A 291 2.49 -13.27 14.45
C THR A 291 3.31 -14.49 13.97
N PRO A 292 3.15 -15.68 14.55
CA PRO A 292 3.72 -16.89 13.98
C PRO A 292 3.29 -17.13 12.51
N VAL A 293 2.01 -16.90 12.21
CA VAL A 293 1.46 -17.03 10.84
C VAL A 293 2.06 -15.95 9.92
N GLY A 294 2.16 -14.70 10.39
CA GLY A 294 2.81 -13.62 9.64
C GLY A 294 4.28 -13.90 9.32
N ARG A 295 5.03 -14.53 10.24
CA ARG A 295 6.42 -14.96 9.96
C ARG A 295 6.49 -16.10 8.94
N LEU A 296 5.57 -17.06 9.01
CA LEU A 296 5.48 -18.14 8.02
C LEU A 296 5.17 -17.58 6.64
N SER A 297 4.19 -16.69 6.54
CA SER A 297 3.89 -15.97 5.29
C SER A 297 5.10 -15.19 4.79
N GLY A 298 5.86 -14.54 5.69
CA GLY A 298 7.09 -13.83 5.34
C GLY A 298 8.15 -14.75 4.72
N GLN A 299 8.35 -15.94 5.24
CA GLN A 299 9.28 -16.92 4.64
C GLN A 299 8.84 -17.31 3.22
N ARG A 300 7.54 -17.52 3.01
CA ARG A 300 7.00 -17.80 1.68
C ARG A 300 7.20 -16.63 0.72
N VAL A 301 7.00 -15.41 1.21
CA VAL A 301 7.25 -14.18 0.43
C VAL A 301 8.73 -14.07 0.02
N LEU A 302 9.67 -14.31 0.95
CA LEU A 302 11.10 -14.25 0.61
C LEU A 302 11.46 -15.23 -0.50
N LYS A 303 10.96 -16.47 -0.41
CA LYS A 303 11.15 -17.47 -1.46
C LYS A 303 10.58 -17.01 -2.80
N TRP A 304 9.37 -16.45 -2.82
CA TRP A 304 8.74 -15.93 -4.02
C TRP A 304 9.53 -14.75 -4.63
N LEU A 305 10.04 -13.85 -3.78
CA LEU A 305 10.89 -12.75 -4.24
C LEU A 305 12.20 -13.25 -4.87
N GLU A 306 12.80 -14.30 -4.32
CA GLU A 306 13.98 -14.94 -4.91
C GLU A 306 13.66 -15.59 -6.26
N GLU A 307 12.53 -16.28 -6.39
CA GLU A 307 12.10 -16.96 -7.61
C GLU A 307 11.85 -15.98 -8.78
N HIS A 308 11.38 -14.75 -8.49
CA HIS A 308 10.97 -13.80 -9.53
C HIS A 308 11.90 -12.61 -9.72
N PHE A 309 12.71 -12.25 -8.71
CA PHE A 309 13.46 -11.00 -8.70
C PHE A 309 14.92 -11.12 -8.23
N ALA A 310 15.47 -12.30 -8.11
CA ALA A 310 16.88 -12.51 -7.75
C ALA A 310 17.86 -12.03 -8.83
#